data_c9400457ab48ea57c20886ce1850d8fe
#
_entry.id   c9400457ab48ea57c20886ce1850d8fe
#
_cell.length_a   1.000
_cell.length_b   1.000
_cell.length_c   1.000
_cell.angle_alpha   90.00
_cell.angle_beta   90.00
_cell.angle_gamma   90.00
#
_symmetry.space_group_name_H-M   'P 1'
#
loop_
_entity.id
_entity.type
_entity.pdbx_description
1 polymer ?
#
loop_
_entity_poly.entity_id
_entity_poly.type
_entity_poly.pdbx_seq_one_letter_code
_entity_poly.pdbx_strand_id
1 'polypeptide(L)'
;MLVRQSKNTFIRFFDNKGYITNQMTRKDRLYNETGADFLRMISREPKKVDDIIEHLYLIYDESVTKEKLKNDFLKFILDLEKHLFLVTGSTVVECDNKDVEFSYSLGNMKNKLRDFTQETDDDVPETTLDYMLSADKKKPHLKSIQFELTSRCNERCIHCYIPNAKKNQGSDMTYEQVCHIIDQFADMGGLHVTLSGGEVFLHKDIIRILQYCRKKDLQICILSNLVALKDVQIPFIKAVNVSYIQASLYSMDPEIHDKITTLKGSHKKTKEAIEKLVAADIPVQISCPLMKANRDGYKEILKYAHSLQIKAFTDYIMMAEADFNTENLQNRLSIKETEKVIRDIIEFDIDYSEWVKKQRPYLENLDKEKYAKKPLCGVGINSFCIA
;
A
#
# COMPACT_ATOMS: atom_id res chain seq x y z
N MET A 1 0.53 -15.15 29.50
CA MET A 1 0.26 -14.94 28.06
C MET A 1 1.09 -13.77 27.57
N LEU A 2 1.72 -13.90 26.41
CA LEU A 2 2.41 -12.81 25.69
C LEU A 2 1.46 -12.24 24.62
N VAL A 3 1.64 -10.97 24.29
CA VAL A 3 0.98 -10.29 23.19
C VAL A 3 1.98 -9.38 22.47
N ARG A 4 1.90 -9.32 21.15
CA ARG A 4 2.65 -8.38 20.32
C ARG A 4 1.87 -7.99 19.04
N GLN A 5 2.29 -6.92 18.44
CA GLN A 5 1.85 -6.50 17.12
C GLN A 5 2.28 -7.53 16.07
N SER A 6 1.37 -7.94 15.16
CA SER A 6 1.73 -8.76 14.00
C SER A 6 2.71 -8.02 13.09
N LYS A 7 3.58 -8.74 12.39
CA LYS A 7 4.55 -8.15 11.47
C LYS A 7 3.91 -7.32 10.33
N ASN A 8 2.65 -7.61 10.00
CA ASN A 8 1.90 -6.95 8.96
C ASN A 8 1.01 -5.80 9.46
N THR A 9 1.05 -5.52 10.76
CA THR A 9 0.21 -4.51 11.40
C THR A 9 1.01 -3.27 11.74
N PHE A 10 0.34 -2.11 11.67
CA PHE A 10 0.91 -0.81 12.00
C PHE A 10 -0.06 -0.05 12.89
N ILE A 11 0.49 0.60 13.92
CA ILE A 11 -0.28 1.38 14.91
C ILE A 11 0.15 2.84 14.79
N ARG A 12 -0.82 3.75 14.80
CA ARG A 12 -0.61 5.20 14.84
C ARG A 12 -1.57 5.84 15.81
N PHE A 13 -1.20 7.03 16.29
CA PHE A 13 -2.04 7.79 17.21
C PHE A 13 -2.30 9.17 16.63
N PHE A 14 -3.55 9.57 16.63
CA PHE A 14 -4.00 10.88 16.16
C PHE A 14 -4.84 11.50 17.28
N ASP A 15 -4.35 12.61 17.84
CA ASP A 15 -4.92 13.19 19.04
C ASP A 15 -5.04 12.14 20.16
N ASN A 16 -6.24 11.88 20.68
CA ASN A 16 -6.51 10.86 21.70
C ASN A 16 -7.06 9.54 21.12
N LYS A 17 -6.99 9.33 19.80
CA LYS A 17 -7.47 8.11 19.13
C LYS A 17 -6.32 7.21 18.70
N GLY A 18 -6.55 5.91 18.77
CA GLY A 18 -5.64 4.87 18.29
C GLY A 18 -6.12 4.29 16.96
N TYR A 19 -5.25 4.31 15.96
CA TYR A 19 -5.47 3.72 14.65
C TYR A 19 -4.60 2.48 14.48
N ILE A 20 -5.19 1.40 14.00
CA ILE A 20 -4.49 0.16 13.70
C ILE A 20 -4.88 -0.33 12.31
N THR A 21 -3.89 -0.73 11.51
CA THR A 21 -4.10 -1.25 10.16
C THR A 21 -3.24 -2.47 9.91
N ASN A 22 -3.75 -3.41 9.11
CA ASN A 22 -3.02 -4.60 8.67
C ASN A 22 -2.87 -4.56 7.15
N GLN A 23 -1.62 -4.50 6.65
CA GLN A 23 -1.31 -4.40 5.23
C GLN A 23 -1.69 -5.66 4.44
N MET A 24 -1.79 -6.81 5.09
CA MET A 24 -2.17 -8.08 4.46
C MET A 24 -3.68 -8.15 4.19
N THR A 25 -4.49 -7.87 5.21
CA THR A 25 -5.96 -7.94 5.13
C THR A 25 -6.56 -6.67 4.56
N ARG A 26 -5.80 -5.57 4.51
CA ARG A 26 -6.26 -4.22 4.16
C ARG A 26 -7.42 -3.73 5.04
N LYS A 27 -7.53 -4.30 6.23
CA LYS A 27 -8.48 -3.84 7.24
C LYS A 27 -7.81 -2.85 8.17
N ASP A 28 -8.59 -1.92 8.66
CA ASP A 28 -8.18 -0.95 9.66
C ASP A 28 -9.27 -0.76 10.72
N ARG A 29 -8.87 -0.21 11.85
CA ARG A 29 -9.78 0.16 12.93
C ARG A 29 -9.31 1.43 13.61
N LEU A 30 -10.28 2.18 14.11
CA LEU A 30 -10.06 3.38 14.88
C LEU A 30 -10.71 3.22 16.25
N TYR A 31 -9.93 3.50 17.29
CA TYR A 31 -10.35 3.37 18.68
C TYR A 31 -10.40 4.73 19.38
N ASN A 32 -11.29 4.86 20.34
CA ASN A 32 -11.37 5.99 21.26
C ASN A 32 -10.14 6.03 22.20
N GLU A 33 -10.14 6.96 23.14
CA GLU A 33 -9.03 7.17 24.10
C GLU A 33 -8.66 5.89 24.87
N THR A 34 -9.64 5.17 25.42
CA THR A 34 -9.37 3.90 26.15
C THR A 34 -8.72 2.85 25.23
N GLY A 35 -9.24 2.68 24.02
CA GLY A 35 -8.62 1.76 23.04
C GLY A 35 -7.26 2.23 22.57
N ALA A 36 -7.02 3.55 22.50
CA ALA A 36 -5.71 4.11 22.19
C ALA A 36 -4.70 3.79 23.31
N ASP A 37 -5.12 3.88 24.58
CA ASP A 37 -4.27 3.52 25.72
C ASP A 37 -3.88 2.04 25.68
N PHE A 38 -4.82 1.17 25.36
CA PHE A 38 -4.56 -0.26 25.17
C PHE A 38 -3.57 -0.49 24.02
N LEU A 39 -3.73 0.19 22.89
CA LEU A 39 -2.82 0.09 21.76
C LEU A 39 -1.40 0.60 22.08
N ARG A 40 -1.26 1.64 22.92
CA ARG A 40 0.05 2.16 23.36
C ARG A 40 0.87 1.12 24.11
N MET A 41 0.21 0.18 24.79
CA MET A 41 0.89 -0.91 25.50
C MET A 41 1.48 -1.96 24.57
N ILE A 42 0.97 -2.06 23.33
CA ILE A 42 1.32 -3.07 22.36
C ILE A 42 2.49 -2.59 21.50
N SER A 43 3.45 -3.48 21.26
CA SER A 43 4.63 -3.21 20.44
C SER A 43 4.96 -4.43 19.57
N ARG A 44 5.98 -4.32 18.72
CA ARG A 44 6.51 -5.47 17.98
C ARG A 44 7.21 -6.48 18.87
N GLU A 45 7.79 -6.02 19.96
CA GLU A 45 8.37 -6.89 20.98
C GLU A 45 7.26 -7.51 21.86
N PRO A 46 7.26 -8.84 22.07
CA PRO A 46 6.27 -9.50 22.91
C PRO A 46 6.34 -9.01 24.35
N LYS A 47 5.18 -8.68 24.92
CA LYS A 47 5.04 -8.28 26.31
C LYS A 47 4.10 -9.22 27.05
N LYS A 48 4.32 -9.41 28.35
CA LYS A 48 3.39 -10.16 29.20
C LYS A 48 2.13 -9.34 29.44
N VAL A 49 0.98 -9.96 29.28
CA VAL A 49 -0.31 -9.31 29.54
C VAL A 49 -0.39 -8.80 30.98
N ASP A 50 0.09 -9.57 31.95
CA ASP A 50 0.05 -9.15 33.34
C ASP A 50 0.89 -7.89 33.60
N ASP A 51 2.07 -7.76 32.95
CA ASP A 51 2.91 -6.55 33.07
C ASP A 51 2.20 -5.32 32.44
N ILE A 52 1.48 -5.53 31.35
CA ILE A 52 0.65 -4.48 30.71
C ILE A 52 -0.48 -4.03 31.65
N ILE A 53 -1.15 -4.97 32.30
CA ILE A 53 -2.24 -4.65 33.23
C ILE A 53 -1.74 -3.87 34.45
N GLU A 54 -0.56 -4.22 34.99
CA GLU A 54 0.06 -3.43 36.05
C GLU A 54 0.27 -1.97 35.62
N HIS A 55 0.80 -1.79 34.43
CA HIS A 55 1.08 -0.45 33.92
C HIS A 55 -0.20 0.36 33.63
N LEU A 56 -1.20 -0.25 33.01
CA LEU A 56 -2.51 0.37 32.76
C LEU A 56 -3.24 0.73 34.05
N TYR A 57 -3.15 -0.13 35.08
CA TYR A 57 -3.76 0.13 36.38
C TYR A 57 -3.19 1.38 37.04
N LEU A 58 -1.88 1.63 36.91
CA LEU A 58 -1.26 2.87 37.37
C LEU A 58 -1.75 4.12 36.61
N ILE A 59 -2.03 3.98 35.28
CA ILE A 59 -2.52 5.08 34.45
C ILE A 59 -3.95 5.46 34.85
N TYR A 60 -4.80 4.47 35.16
CA TYR A 60 -6.22 4.69 35.48
C TYR A 60 -6.46 5.03 36.94
N ASP A 61 -5.43 5.20 37.77
CA ASP A 61 -5.44 5.72 39.13
C ASP A 61 -6.59 5.18 40.01
N GLU A 62 -6.67 3.83 40.09
CA GLU A 62 -7.67 3.09 40.87
C GLU A 62 -9.14 3.34 40.51
N SER A 63 -9.43 4.13 39.46
CA SER A 63 -10.80 4.40 39.00
C SER A 63 -11.52 3.15 38.45
N VAL A 64 -10.75 2.09 38.13
CA VAL A 64 -11.23 0.81 37.59
C VAL A 64 -10.56 -0.33 38.35
N THR A 65 -11.30 -1.38 38.71
CA THR A 65 -10.68 -2.55 39.34
C THR A 65 -9.73 -3.26 38.37
N LYS A 66 -8.61 -3.77 38.91
CA LYS A 66 -7.60 -4.49 38.11
C LYS A 66 -8.20 -5.70 37.37
N GLU A 67 -9.14 -6.39 37.98
CA GLU A 67 -9.85 -7.52 37.36
C GLU A 67 -10.68 -7.09 36.15
N LYS A 68 -11.44 -6.01 36.29
CA LYS A 68 -12.22 -5.44 35.18
C LYS A 68 -11.29 -5.00 34.04
N LEU A 69 -10.22 -4.27 34.35
CA LEU A 69 -9.24 -3.83 33.39
C LEU A 69 -8.61 -5.02 32.62
N LYS A 70 -8.24 -6.08 33.36
CA LYS A 70 -7.73 -7.31 32.76
C LYS A 70 -8.74 -7.97 31.81
N ASN A 71 -9.98 -8.07 32.21
CA ASN A 71 -11.03 -8.66 31.40
C ASN A 71 -11.29 -7.83 30.12
N ASP A 72 -11.33 -6.52 30.22
CA ASP A 72 -11.56 -5.62 29.09
C ASP A 72 -10.37 -5.66 28.12
N PHE A 73 -9.13 -5.63 28.63
CA PHE A 73 -7.93 -5.75 27.82
C PHE A 73 -7.84 -7.12 27.11
N LEU A 74 -8.18 -8.22 27.79
CA LEU A 74 -8.20 -9.54 27.20
C LEU A 74 -9.20 -9.64 26.06
N LYS A 75 -10.42 -9.12 26.23
CA LYS A 75 -11.42 -9.06 25.15
C LYS A 75 -10.90 -8.27 23.97
N PHE A 76 -10.26 -7.13 24.23
CA PHE A 76 -9.69 -6.26 23.20
C PHE A 76 -8.61 -6.95 22.38
N ILE A 77 -7.62 -7.60 23.03
CA ILE A 77 -6.54 -8.27 22.30
C ILE A 77 -6.99 -9.53 21.58
N LEU A 78 -7.95 -10.30 22.11
CA LEU A 78 -8.50 -11.47 21.45
C LEU A 78 -9.30 -11.10 20.20
N ASP A 79 -10.06 -9.99 20.25
CA ASP A 79 -10.74 -9.47 19.06
C ASP A 79 -9.73 -9.04 17.99
N LEU A 80 -8.67 -8.33 18.37
CA LEU A 80 -7.62 -7.93 17.44
C LEU A 80 -6.82 -9.13 16.89
N GLU A 81 -6.59 -10.16 17.68
CA GLU A 81 -5.94 -11.40 17.21
C GLU A 81 -6.80 -12.12 16.17
N LYS A 82 -8.11 -12.25 16.43
CA LYS A 82 -9.08 -12.82 15.48
C LYS A 82 -9.02 -12.14 14.11
N HIS A 83 -8.75 -10.84 14.08
CA HIS A 83 -8.66 -10.04 12.86
C HIS A 83 -7.21 -9.88 12.34
N LEU A 84 -6.26 -10.67 12.85
CA LEU A 84 -4.85 -10.70 12.44
C LEU A 84 -4.08 -9.38 12.69
N PHE A 85 -4.55 -8.54 13.58
CA PHE A 85 -3.79 -7.34 13.98
C PHE A 85 -2.71 -7.67 15.01
N LEU A 86 -2.97 -8.59 15.89
CA LEU A 86 -2.07 -9.01 16.96
C LEU A 86 -1.82 -10.51 16.89
N VAL A 87 -0.81 -10.95 17.62
CA VAL A 87 -0.57 -12.36 17.94
C VAL A 87 -0.37 -12.53 19.42
N THR A 88 -0.95 -13.60 19.98
CA THR A 88 -0.78 -14.00 21.37
C THR A 88 -0.15 -15.39 21.47
N GLY A 89 0.54 -15.67 22.57
CA GLY A 89 1.15 -16.98 22.80
C GLY A 89 1.61 -17.14 24.23
N SER A 90 2.03 -18.34 24.59
CA SER A 90 2.71 -18.62 25.87
C SER A 90 4.21 -18.35 25.79
N THR A 91 4.77 -18.44 24.58
CA THR A 91 6.19 -18.21 24.29
C THR A 91 6.35 -17.31 23.06
N VAL A 92 7.54 -16.73 22.90
CA VAL A 92 7.91 -15.93 21.71
C VAL A 92 7.81 -16.79 20.45
N VAL A 93 8.29 -18.03 20.50
CA VAL A 93 8.24 -18.97 19.37
C VAL A 93 6.79 -19.24 18.94
N GLU A 94 5.87 -19.38 19.90
CA GLU A 94 4.45 -19.55 19.57
C GLU A 94 3.87 -18.31 18.88
N CYS A 95 4.20 -17.12 19.36
CA CYS A 95 3.81 -15.88 18.68
C CYS A 95 4.36 -15.81 17.25
N ASP A 96 5.62 -16.20 17.05
CA ASP A 96 6.26 -16.16 15.73
C ASP A 96 5.61 -17.17 14.76
N ASN A 97 5.26 -18.36 15.22
CA ASN A 97 4.59 -19.38 14.43
C ASN A 97 3.15 -18.99 14.04
N LYS A 98 2.47 -18.24 14.89
CA LYS A 98 1.12 -17.74 14.61
C LYS A 98 1.11 -16.51 13.70
N ASP A 99 2.23 -15.77 13.61
CA ASP A 99 2.29 -14.58 12.78
C ASP A 99 2.20 -14.96 11.30
N VAL A 100 1.11 -14.58 10.68
CA VAL A 100 0.77 -14.99 9.31
C VAL A 100 1.77 -14.41 8.33
N GLU A 101 2.39 -15.27 7.52
CA GLU A 101 3.20 -14.82 6.41
C GLU A 101 2.33 -14.19 5.32
N PHE A 102 2.78 -13.01 4.86
CA PHE A 102 2.07 -12.32 3.80
C PHE A 102 2.39 -12.96 2.45
N SER A 103 1.33 -13.40 1.76
CA SER A 103 1.39 -13.76 0.34
C SER A 103 0.34 -12.95 -0.41
N TYR A 104 0.75 -12.26 -1.47
CA TYR A 104 -0.15 -11.49 -2.32
C TYR A 104 -0.92 -12.36 -3.32
N SER A 105 -0.82 -13.68 -3.22
CA SER A 105 -1.59 -14.58 -4.05
C SER A 105 -3.08 -14.39 -3.78
N LEU A 106 -3.85 -14.18 -4.85
CA LEU A 106 -5.31 -14.04 -4.79
C LEU A 106 -5.98 -15.26 -4.13
N GLY A 107 -5.43 -16.46 -4.35
CA GLY A 107 -5.92 -17.69 -3.74
C GLY A 107 -5.77 -17.69 -2.22
N ASN A 108 -4.59 -17.33 -1.72
CA ASN A 108 -4.35 -17.24 -0.28
C ASN A 108 -5.14 -16.10 0.36
N MET A 109 -5.27 -14.96 -0.32
CA MET A 109 -6.13 -13.87 0.16
C MET A 109 -7.61 -14.26 0.19
N LYS A 110 -8.14 -14.90 -0.86
CA LYS A 110 -9.55 -15.36 -0.88
C LYS A 110 -9.85 -16.38 0.21
N ASN A 111 -8.94 -17.32 0.47
CA ASN A 111 -9.12 -18.31 1.52
C ASN A 111 -9.03 -17.69 2.92
N LYS A 112 -8.07 -16.79 3.15
CA LYS A 112 -7.94 -16.09 4.43
C LYS A 112 -9.06 -15.07 4.66
N LEU A 113 -9.57 -14.40 3.61
CA LEU A 113 -10.70 -13.46 3.70
C LEU A 113 -12.05 -14.17 3.84
N ARG A 114 -12.23 -15.39 3.31
CA ARG A 114 -13.48 -16.16 3.48
C ARG A 114 -13.78 -16.49 4.95
N ASP A 115 -12.73 -16.75 5.73
CA ASP A 115 -12.89 -17.01 7.17
C ASP A 115 -13.29 -15.76 7.96
N PHE A 116 -13.10 -14.55 7.39
CA PHE A 116 -13.35 -13.25 8.03
C PHE A 116 -14.61 -12.52 7.51
N THR A 117 -15.18 -12.94 6.38
CA THR A 117 -16.33 -12.26 5.76
C THR A 117 -17.69 -12.70 6.27
N GLN A 118 -17.75 -13.66 7.19
CA GLN A 118 -19.03 -14.15 7.74
C GLN A 118 -19.55 -13.34 8.94
N GLU A 119 -18.78 -12.40 9.46
CA GLU A 119 -19.28 -11.48 10.49
C GLU A 119 -19.55 -10.11 9.86
N THR A 120 -20.80 -9.73 9.80
CA THR A 120 -21.21 -8.35 9.51
C THR A 120 -20.64 -7.48 10.63
N ASP A 121 -19.74 -6.57 10.27
CA ASP A 121 -19.24 -5.50 11.15
C ASP A 121 -20.37 -4.47 11.40
N ASP A 122 -21.49 -4.91 12.02
CA ASP A 122 -22.62 -4.04 12.34
C ASP A 122 -22.31 -3.04 13.47
N ASP A 123 -21.16 -3.17 14.13
CA ASP A 123 -20.73 -2.36 15.26
C ASP A 123 -19.49 -1.49 15.03
N VAL A 124 -19.17 -1.10 13.81
CA VAL A 124 -18.07 -0.14 13.57
C VAL A 124 -18.66 1.28 13.57
N PRO A 125 -18.61 2.00 14.71
CA PRO A 125 -19.03 3.39 14.75
C PRO A 125 -18.00 4.20 13.97
N GLU A 126 -18.43 4.95 13.00
CA GLU A 126 -17.66 5.87 12.18
C GLU A 126 -16.52 5.17 11.39
N THR A 127 -16.69 5.04 10.08
CA THR A 127 -15.64 4.45 9.26
C THR A 127 -14.35 5.26 9.43
N THR A 128 -13.21 4.60 9.43
CA THR A 128 -11.88 5.25 9.47
C THR A 128 -11.79 6.36 8.42
N LEU A 129 -12.44 6.16 7.27
CA LEU A 129 -12.54 7.15 6.20
C LEU A 129 -13.32 8.40 6.65
N ASP A 130 -14.46 8.26 7.32
CA ASP A 130 -15.28 9.39 7.79
C ASP A 130 -14.54 10.20 8.85
N TYR A 131 -13.86 9.52 9.77
CA TYR A 131 -13.00 10.19 10.74
C TYR A 131 -11.85 10.94 10.06
N MET A 132 -11.14 10.29 9.14
CA MET A 132 -10.04 10.91 8.41
C MET A 132 -10.50 12.13 7.62
N LEU A 133 -11.64 12.06 6.96
CA LEU A 133 -12.22 13.19 6.24
C LEU A 133 -12.67 14.32 7.18
N SER A 134 -13.16 14.00 8.38
CA SER A 134 -13.60 14.99 9.37
C SER A 134 -12.43 15.62 10.12
N ALA A 135 -11.42 14.84 10.47
CA ALA A 135 -10.20 15.27 11.16
C ALA A 135 -9.32 16.14 10.25
N ASP A 136 -9.12 15.73 9.01
CA ASP A 136 -8.30 16.45 8.02
C ASP A 136 -8.88 17.84 7.67
N LYS A 137 -10.17 18.08 7.91
CA LYS A 137 -10.77 19.41 7.77
C LYS A 137 -10.34 20.39 8.86
N LYS A 138 -10.06 19.89 10.06
CA LYS A 138 -9.68 20.72 11.21
C LYS A 138 -8.16 20.87 11.33
N LYS A 139 -7.44 19.77 11.11
CA LYS A 139 -5.97 19.72 11.18
C LYS A 139 -5.46 18.68 10.20
N PRO A 140 -4.88 19.07 9.06
CA PRO A 140 -4.32 18.11 8.10
C PRO A 140 -3.24 17.25 8.74
N HIS A 141 -3.32 15.93 8.50
CA HIS A 141 -2.30 14.98 8.95
C HIS A 141 -1.64 14.34 7.74
N LEU A 142 -0.34 14.47 7.64
CA LEU A 142 0.43 13.84 6.59
C LEU A 142 0.50 12.32 6.84
N LYS A 143 -0.20 11.54 6.02
CA LYS A 143 -0.32 10.08 6.16
C LYS A 143 0.56 9.32 5.19
N SER A 144 0.83 9.90 4.02
CA SER A 144 1.61 9.26 2.98
C SER A 144 2.60 10.23 2.34
N ILE A 145 3.76 9.70 1.97
CA ILE A 145 4.80 10.42 1.24
C ILE A 145 5.29 9.55 0.09
N GLN A 146 5.49 10.17 -1.06
CA GLN A 146 6.14 9.54 -2.20
C GLN A 146 7.49 10.20 -2.44
N PHE A 147 8.52 9.40 -2.62
CA PHE A 147 9.85 9.86 -3.03
C PHE A 147 10.10 9.52 -4.49
N GLU A 148 10.58 10.48 -5.24
CA GLU A 148 11.27 10.28 -6.51
C GLU A 148 12.78 10.30 -6.25
N LEU A 149 13.33 9.15 -5.84
CA LEU A 149 14.69 9.02 -5.31
C LEU A 149 15.78 9.38 -6.35
N THR A 150 15.46 9.24 -7.62
CA THR A 150 16.41 9.44 -8.73
C THR A 150 15.68 9.81 -10.00
N SER A 151 16.26 10.70 -10.79
CA SER A 151 15.80 10.97 -12.17
C SER A 151 16.30 9.93 -13.17
N ARG A 152 17.22 9.06 -12.77
CA ARG A 152 17.79 8.04 -13.66
C ARG A 152 16.76 6.97 -13.96
N CYS A 153 16.62 6.65 -15.24
CA CYS A 153 15.77 5.57 -15.72
C CYS A 153 16.42 4.88 -16.89
N ASN A 154 16.29 3.56 -16.94
CA ASN A 154 16.73 2.72 -18.05
C ASN A 154 15.75 2.72 -19.24
N GLU A 155 14.52 3.25 -19.04
CA GLU A 155 13.47 3.32 -20.06
C GLU A 155 13.14 4.76 -20.45
N ARG A 156 12.52 4.89 -21.64
CA ARG A 156 12.02 6.16 -22.19
C ARG A 156 10.56 5.98 -22.64
N CYS A 157 9.71 5.60 -21.66
CA CYS A 157 8.31 5.27 -21.94
C CYS A 157 7.58 6.43 -22.60
N ILE A 158 6.82 6.12 -23.66
CA ILE A 158 6.12 7.11 -24.50
C ILE A 158 5.02 7.89 -23.78
N HIS A 159 4.59 7.43 -22.61
CA HIS A 159 3.53 8.01 -21.77
C HIS A 159 4.07 8.65 -20.48
N CYS A 160 5.39 8.60 -20.28
CA CYS A 160 6.00 9.05 -19.02
C CYS A 160 5.74 10.54 -18.76
N TYR A 161 5.38 10.87 -17.53
CA TYR A 161 5.21 12.26 -17.11
C TYR A 161 6.56 12.95 -16.82
N ILE A 162 7.63 12.19 -16.59
CA ILE A 162 8.99 12.74 -16.46
C ILE A 162 9.53 12.98 -17.87
N PRO A 163 9.82 14.24 -18.24
CA PRO A 163 10.36 14.57 -19.55
C PRO A 163 11.64 13.79 -19.86
N ASN A 164 11.75 13.25 -21.06
CA ASN A 164 12.93 12.48 -21.46
C ASN A 164 14.22 13.29 -21.35
N ALA A 165 14.14 14.59 -21.59
CA ALA A 165 15.27 15.51 -21.45
C ALA A 165 15.76 15.64 -20.01
N LYS A 166 14.89 15.42 -19.02
CA LYS A 166 15.22 15.51 -17.59
C LYS A 166 15.72 14.17 -17.01
N LYS A 167 15.48 13.06 -17.70
CA LYS A 167 15.96 11.76 -17.26
C LYS A 167 17.48 11.67 -17.31
N ASN A 168 18.06 11.07 -16.27
CA ASN A 168 19.51 10.97 -16.09
C ASN A 168 20.23 12.33 -15.93
N GLN A 169 19.48 13.41 -15.65
CA GLN A 169 20.04 14.70 -15.28
C GLN A 169 19.80 14.96 -13.79
N GLY A 170 20.71 15.67 -13.15
CA GLY A 170 20.63 15.95 -11.72
C GLY A 170 21.29 14.88 -10.85
N SER A 171 21.22 15.08 -9.55
CA SER A 171 21.75 14.19 -8.52
C SER A 171 20.61 13.36 -7.93
N ASP A 172 20.93 12.10 -7.58
CA ASP A 172 20.04 11.31 -6.73
C ASP A 172 19.89 11.97 -5.37
N MET A 173 18.76 11.75 -4.70
CA MET A 173 18.64 12.10 -3.29
C MET A 173 19.65 11.28 -2.50
N THR A 174 20.39 11.93 -1.59
CA THR A 174 21.34 11.17 -0.74
C THR A 174 20.57 10.36 0.31
N TYR A 175 21.22 9.28 0.79
CA TYR A 175 20.66 8.47 1.86
C TYR A 175 20.31 9.33 3.09
N GLU A 176 21.19 10.27 3.45
CA GLU A 176 21.01 11.17 4.59
C GLU A 176 19.82 12.13 4.42
N GLN A 177 19.62 12.67 3.21
CA GLN A 177 18.45 13.49 2.90
C GLN A 177 17.14 12.70 3.06
N VAL A 178 17.10 11.48 2.50
CA VAL A 178 15.94 10.60 2.61
C VAL A 178 15.66 10.23 4.07
N CYS A 179 16.68 9.87 4.85
CA CYS A 179 16.52 9.56 6.27
C CYS A 179 15.99 10.76 7.06
N HIS A 180 16.52 11.96 6.81
CA HIS A 180 16.07 13.16 7.49
C HIS A 180 14.59 13.46 7.23
N ILE A 181 14.12 13.29 5.99
CA ILE A 181 12.71 13.48 5.64
C ILE A 181 11.84 12.39 6.26
N ILE A 182 12.31 11.13 6.23
CA ILE A 182 11.61 10.00 6.86
C ILE A 182 11.46 10.22 8.36
N ASP A 183 12.46 10.77 9.04
CA ASP A 183 12.39 11.07 10.47
C ASP A 183 11.27 12.07 10.76
N GLN A 184 11.24 13.19 10.05
CA GLN A 184 10.17 14.19 10.19
C GLN A 184 8.79 13.59 9.89
N PHE A 185 8.69 12.78 8.83
CA PHE A 185 7.46 12.12 8.44
C PHE A 185 6.95 11.15 9.51
N ALA A 186 7.85 10.35 10.09
CA ALA A 186 7.52 9.43 11.18
C ALA A 186 7.09 10.18 12.45
N ASP A 187 7.78 11.26 12.81
CA ASP A 187 7.45 12.11 13.97
C ASP A 187 6.07 12.77 13.82
N MET A 188 5.63 13.07 12.60
CA MET A 188 4.27 13.54 12.30
C MET A 188 3.20 12.43 12.31
N GLY A 189 3.56 11.19 12.64
CA GLY A 189 2.63 10.05 12.61
C GLY A 189 2.40 9.48 11.20
N GLY A 190 3.28 9.78 10.25
CA GLY A 190 3.22 9.26 8.88
C GLY A 190 3.22 7.73 8.84
N LEU A 191 2.55 7.16 7.84
CA LEU A 191 2.35 5.71 7.75
C LEU A 191 2.86 5.11 6.43
N HIS A 192 2.51 5.70 5.29
CA HIS A 192 2.78 5.12 3.98
C HIS A 192 3.95 5.82 3.28
N VAL A 193 4.93 5.05 2.87
CA VAL A 193 6.03 5.52 2.02
C VAL A 193 5.97 4.80 0.68
N THR A 194 5.90 5.57 -0.39
CA THR A 194 6.04 5.07 -1.77
C THR A 194 7.41 5.49 -2.29
N LEU A 195 8.20 4.53 -2.70
CA LEU A 195 9.52 4.76 -3.31
C LEU A 195 9.41 4.61 -4.83
N SER A 196 9.80 5.65 -5.53
CA SER A 196 9.71 5.80 -6.98
C SER A 196 10.92 6.59 -7.52
N GLY A 197 10.76 7.14 -8.69
CA GLY A 197 11.73 7.99 -9.38
C GLY A 197 11.66 7.74 -10.88
N GLY A 198 12.76 7.85 -11.58
CA GLY A 198 12.88 7.30 -12.92
C GLY A 198 12.78 5.77 -12.85
N GLU A 199 13.82 5.12 -12.29
CA GLU A 199 13.77 3.71 -11.89
C GLU A 199 14.45 3.55 -10.51
N VAL A 200 13.68 3.19 -9.53
CA VAL A 200 14.08 3.14 -8.12
C VAL A 200 15.26 2.20 -7.85
N PHE A 201 15.35 1.07 -8.56
CA PHE A 201 16.45 0.10 -8.40
C PHE A 201 17.77 0.56 -9.03
N LEU A 202 17.82 1.71 -9.71
CA LEU A 202 19.05 2.37 -10.09
C LEU A 202 19.67 3.20 -8.96
N HIS A 203 18.89 3.47 -7.89
CA HIS A 203 19.43 4.20 -6.74
C HIS A 203 20.37 3.31 -5.94
N LYS A 204 21.62 3.79 -5.72
CA LYS A 204 22.69 2.99 -5.09
C LYS A 204 22.36 2.52 -3.67
N ASP A 205 21.63 3.34 -2.90
CA ASP A 205 21.30 3.08 -1.50
C ASP A 205 19.87 2.53 -1.29
N ILE A 206 19.18 2.05 -2.36
CA ILE A 206 17.78 1.64 -2.26
C ILE A 206 17.55 0.63 -1.13
N ILE A 207 18.40 -0.37 -0.96
CA ILE A 207 18.24 -1.38 0.10
C ILE A 207 18.39 -0.76 1.49
N ARG A 208 19.34 0.14 1.69
CA ARG A 208 19.53 0.87 2.97
C ARG A 208 18.31 1.74 3.29
N ILE A 209 17.74 2.40 2.26
CA ILE A 209 16.53 3.22 2.40
C ILE A 209 15.34 2.34 2.81
N LEU A 210 15.13 1.19 2.16
CA LEU A 210 14.07 0.24 2.52
C LEU A 210 14.21 -0.23 3.99
N GLN A 211 15.42 -0.59 4.40
CA GLN A 211 15.69 -0.99 5.79
C GLN A 211 15.41 0.15 6.77
N TYR A 212 15.75 1.39 6.41
CA TYR A 212 15.48 2.56 7.24
C TYR A 212 13.98 2.83 7.38
N CYS A 213 13.22 2.78 6.28
CA CYS A 213 11.76 2.88 6.31
C CYS A 213 11.14 1.82 7.25
N ARG A 214 11.64 0.58 7.18
CA ARG A 214 11.16 -0.49 8.06
C ARG A 214 11.52 -0.25 9.53
N LYS A 215 12.74 0.23 9.81
CA LYS A 215 13.16 0.63 11.16
C LYS A 215 12.25 1.70 11.76
N LYS A 216 11.72 2.61 10.92
CA LYS A 216 10.77 3.65 11.32
C LYS A 216 9.31 3.18 11.32
N ASP A 217 9.08 1.89 11.22
CA ASP A 217 7.76 1.26 11.25
C ASP A 217 6.79 1.83 10.19
N LEU A 218 7.28 1.99 8.96
CA LEU A 218 6.50 2.51 7.84
C LEU A 218 6.04 1.37 6.91
N GLN A 219 4.85 1.54 6.33
CA GLN A 219 4.37 0.72 5.22
C GLN A 219 5.08 1.15 3.95
N ILE A 220 5.69 0.18 3.25
CA ILE A 220 6.57 0.46 2.12
C ILE A 220 5.92 -0.04 0.83
N CYS A 221 5.75 0.85 -0.14
CA CYS A 221 5.36 0.55 -1.50
C CYS A 221 6.50 0.91 -2.45
N ILE A 222 6.71 0.13 -3.50
CA ILE A 222 7.75 0.36 -4.50
C ILE A 222 7.09 0.43 -5.87
N LEU A 223 7.39 1.49 -6.65
CA LEU A 223 6.99 1.59 -8.05
C LEU A 223 8.23 1.40 -8.94
N SER A 224 8.19 0.43 -9.85
CA SER A 224 9.37 0.05 -10.63
C SER A 224 8.99 -0.60 -11.96
N ASN A 225 9.87 -0.45 -12.95
CA ASN A 225 9.83 -1.24 -14.17
C ASN A 225 10.56 -2.61 -14.01
N LEU A 226 11.24 -2.82 -12.90
CA LEU A 226 11.97 -4.02 -12.50
C LEU A 226 13.18 -4.40 -13.37
N VAL A 227 13.44 -3.72 -14.48
CA VAL A 227 14.55 -4.08 -15.38
C VAL A 227 15.93 -3.94 -14.72
N ALA A 228 16.04 -3.05 -13.73
CA ALA A 228 17.26 -2.81 -12.97
C ALA A 228 17.36 -3.62 -11.66
N LEU A 229 16.31 -4.37 -11.29
CA LEU A 229 16.31 -5.21 -10.10
C LEU A 229 17.37 -6.32 -10.23
N LYS A 230 18.17 -6.50 -9.18
CA LYS A 230 19.21 -7.54 -9.11
C LYS A 230 18.72 -8.67 -8.19
N ASP A 231 19.00 -9.91 -8.55
CA ASP A 231 18.61 -11.10 -7.78
C ASP A 231 19.11 -11.03 -6.32
N VAL A 232 20.32 -10.50 -6.11
CA VAL A 232 20.88 -10.32 -4.77
C VAL A 232 20.10 -9.35 -3.86
N GLN A 233 19.21 -8.53 -4.41
CA GLN A 233 18.38 -7.60 -3.65
C GLN A 233 17.09 -8.25 -3.11
N ILE A 234 16.65 -9.34 -3.74
CA ILE A 234 15.37 -10.02 -3.41
C ILE A 234 15.29 -10.45 -1.93
N PRO A 235 16.30 -11.08 -1.33
CA PRO A 235 16.26 -11.46 0.08
C PRO A 235 16.09 -10.24 1.03
N PHE A 236 16.72 -9.11 0.71
CA PHE A 236 16.60 -7.90 1.52
C PHE A 236 15.21 -7.28 1.40
N ILE A 237 14.62 -7.27 0.20
CA ILE A 237 13.23 -6.80 -0.02
C ILE A 237 12.25 -7.69 0.74
N LYS A 238 12.44 -9.02 0.73
CA LYS A 238 11.64 -9.96 1.52
C LYS A 238 11.73 -9.64 3.01
N ALA A 239 12.95 -9.43 3.52
CA ALA A 239 13.19 -9.17 4.94
C ALA A 239 12.54 -7.88 5.45
N VAL A 240 12.46 -6.83 4.64
CA VAL A 240 11.79 -5.58 5.04
C VAL A 240 10.26 -5.67 4.97
N ASN A 241 9.71 -6.75 4.44
CA ASN A 241 8.27 -7.00 4.41
C ASN A 241 7.49 -5.84 3.76
N VAL A 242 7.80 -5.53 2.49
CA VAL A 242 7.11 -4.47 1.73
C VAL A 242 5.62 -4.78 1.60
N SER A 243 4.78 -3.75 1.54
CA SER A 243 3.34 -3.90 1.32
C SER A 243 3.05 -4.45 -0.08
N TYR A 244 3.73 -3.91 -1.07
CA TYR A 244 3.75 -4.44 -2.44
C TYR A 244 4.81 -3.74 -3.30
N ILE A 245 5.16 -4.40 -4.39
CA ILE A 245 5.89 -3.81 -5.51
C ILE A 245 4.92 -3.68 -6.67
N GLN A 246 4.74 -2.47 -7.18
CA GLN A 246 3.95 -2.23 -8.38
C GLN A 246 4.87 -2.26 -9.59
N ALA A 247 4.74 -3.32 -10.38
CA ALA A 247 5.53 -3.57 -11.57
C ALA A 247 4.85 -2.99 -12.81
N SER A 248 5.58 -2.26 -13.64
CA SER A 248 5.08 -1.72 -14.89
C SER A 248 5.16 -2.79 -15.99
N LEU A 249 4.03 -3.32 -16.44
CA LEU A 249 3.96 -4.28 -17.56
C LEU A 249 2.80 -3.87 -18.49
N TYR A 250 3.15 -3.42 -19.70
CA TYR A 250 2.20 -2.75 -20.59
C TYR A 250 1.53 -3.66 -21.62
N SER A 251 2.11 -4.82 -21.90
CA SER A 251 1.58 -5.82 -22.82
C SER A 251 2.21 -7.17 -22.55
N MET A 252 1.51 -8.26 -22.85
CA MET A 252 2.10 -9.60 -22.93
C MET A 252 2.81 -9.85 -24.28
N ASP A 253 2.55 -8.99 -25.28
CA ASP A 253 3.33 -8.96 -26.52
C ASP A 253 4.64 -8.18 -26.30
N PRO A 254 5.81 -8.85 -26.45
CA PRO A 254 7.11 -8.21 -26.25
C PRO A 254 7.36 -7.00 -27.15
N GLU A 255 6.87 -7.03 -28.39
CA GLU A 255 7.09 -5.94 -29.34
C GLU A 255 6.33 -4.69 -28.94
N ILE A 256 5.08 -4.85 -28.48
CA ILE A 256 4.25 -3.75 -27.99
C ILE A 256 4.85 -3.17 -26.70
N HIS A 257 5.21 -4.03 -25.75
CA HIS A 257 5.81 -3.57 -24.49
C HIS A 257 7.12 -2.82 -24.72
N ASP A 258 8.04 -3.40 -25.49
CA ASP A 258 9.37 -2.82 -25.77
C ASP A 258 9.24 -1.51 -26.55
N LYS A 259 8.23 -1.39 -27.44
CA LYS A 259 7.91 -0.14 -28.13
C LYS A 259 7.41 0.93 -27.17
N ILE A 260 6.58 0.58 -26.19
CA ILE A 260 6.09 1.53 -25.18
C ILE A 260 7.22 2.02 -24.28
N THR A 261 8.08 1.12 -23.82
CA THR A 261 9.23 1.43 -22.94
C THR A 261 10.42 2.02 -23.69
N THR A 262 10.44 1.87 -25.01
CA THR A 262 11.56 2.18 -25.92
C THR A 262 12.85 1.44 -25.55
N LEU A 263 12.73 0.27 -24.91
CA LEU A 263 13.86 -0.55 -24.50
C LEU A 263 13.67 -2.01 -24.96
N LYS A 264 14.41 -2.43 -25.96
CA LYS A 264 14.37 -3.81 -26.45
C LYS A 264 14.75 -4.81 -25.36
N GLY A 265 13.89 -5.81 -25.17
CA GLY A 265 14.07 -6.86 -24.18
C GLY A 265 13.60 -6.47 -22.77
N SER A 266 13.00 -5.30 -22.57
CA SER A 266 12.43 -4.89 -21.28
C SER A 266 11.29 -5.82 -20.86
N HIS A 267 10.39 -6.21 -21.77
CA HIS A 267 9.33 -7.17 -21.50
C HIS A 267 9.84 -8.44 -20.81
N LYS A 268 10.86 -9.08 -21.41
CA LYS A 268 11.42 -10.32 -20.87
C LYS A 268 11.97 -10.12 -19.45
N LYS A 269 12.78 -9.07 -19.24
CA LYS A 269 13.38 -8.77 -17.93
C LYS A 269 12.33 -8.45 -16.86
N THR A 270 11.35 -7.61 -17.18
CA THR A 270 10.26 -7.27 -16.26
C THR A 270 9.44 -8.50 -15.87
N LYS A 271 9.08 -9.33 -16.85
CA LYS A 271 8.33 -10.57 -16.63
C LYS A 271 9.09 -11.55 -15.75
N GLU A 272 10.36 -11.82 -16.05
CA GLU A 272 11.24 -12.68 -15.24
C GLU A 272 11.39 -12.16 -13.80
N ALA A 273 11.51 -10.84 -13.62
CA ALA A 273 11.59 -10.22 -12.29
C ALA A 273 10.29 -10.36 -11.51
N ILE A 274 9.12 -10.18 -12.14
CA ILE A 274 7.80 -10.42 -11.52
C ILE A 274 7.73 -11.88 -11.02
N GLU A 275 8.08 -12.85 -11.86
CA GLU A 275 8.02 -14.28 -11.52
C GLU A 275 8.96 -14.62 -10.35
N LYS A 276 10.18 -14.07 -10.33
CA LYS A 276 11.13 -14.24 -9.21
C LYS A 276 10.61 -13.64 -7.89
N LEU A 277 10.02 -12.46 -7.94
CA LEU A 277 9.45 -11.82 -6.76
C LEU A 277 8.27 -12.61 -6.20
N VAL A 278 7.38 -13.11 -7.08
CA VAL A 278 6.25 -13.95 -6.70
C VAL A 278 6.73 -15.28 -6.11
N ALA A 279 7.73 -15.92 -6.72
CA ALA A 279 8.33 -17.15 -6.22
C ALA A 279 9.02 -16.96 -4.85
N ALA A 280 9.49 -15.75 -4.55
CA ALA A 280 10.04 -15.38 -3.25
C ALA A 280 8.96 -14.96 -2.23
N ASP A 281 7.67 -15.09 -2.53
CA ASP A 281 6.57 -14.60 -1.71
C ASP A 281 6.65 -13.10 -1.40
N ILE A 282 7.11 -12.30 -2.32
CA ILE A 282 7.10 -10.84 -2.22
C ILE A 282 5.82 -10.35 -2.90
N PRO A 283 5.02 -9.50 -2.24
CA PRO A 283 3.80 -8.97 -2.82
C PRO A 283 4.08 -8.16 -4.09
N VAL A 284 3.52 -8.58 -5.22
CA VAL A 284 3.60 -7.88 -6.50
C VAL A 284 2.19 -7.56 -7.01
N GLN A 285 2.05 -6.40 -7.60
CA GLN A 285 0.89 -6.06 -8.44
C GLN A 285 1.38 -5.48 -9.76
N ILE A 286 0.63 -5.73 -10.83
CA ILE A 286 0.96 -5.20 -12.15
C ILE A 286 0.21 -3.90 -12.39
N SER A 287 0.92 -2.88 -12.88
CA SER A 287 0.35 -1.64 -13.40
C SER A 287 0.43 -1.65 -14.91
N CYS A 288 -0.72 -1.61 -15.57
CA CYS A 288 -0.85 -1.57 -17.02
C CYS A 288 -1.69 -0.34 -17.43
N PRO A 289 -1.12 0.86 -17.45
CA PRO A 289 -1.79 2.02 -18.01
C PRO A 289 -2.19 1.79 -19.46
N LEU A 290 -3.46 2.04 -19.77
CA LEU A 290 -4.00 1.80 -21.10
C LEU A 290 -3.82 3.04 -21.97
N MET A 291 -3.31 2.80 -23.15
CA MET A 291 -3.05 3.79 -24.18
C MET A 291 -3.33 3.21 -25.58
N LYS A 292 -3.28 4.03 -26.61
CA LYS A 292 -3.54 3.57 -27.98
C LYS A 292 -2.73 2.33 -28.39
N ALA A 293 -1.48 2.23 -27.90
CA ALA A 293 -0.56 1.15 -28.28
C ALA A 293 -0.93 -0.22 -27.69
N ASN A 294 -1.58 -0.28 -26.51
CA ASN A 294 -1.86 -1.54 -25.81
C ASN A 294 -3.36 -1.76 -25.46
N ARG A 295 -4.25 -0.92 -25.95
CA ARG A 295 -5.69 -0.96 -25.61
C ARG A 295 -6.38 -2.30 -25.88
N ASP A 296 -5.88 -3.09 -26.82
CA ASP A 296 -6.50 -4.36 -27.20
C ASP A 296 -5.87 -5.57 -26.47
N GLY A 297 -4.71 -5.41 -25.82
CA GLY A 297 -3.93 -6.50 -25.20
C GLY A 297 -4.02 -6.58 -23.68
N TYR A 298 -4.82 -5.75 -23.03
CA TYR A 298 -4.87 -5.71 -21.54
C TYR A 298 -5.46 -6.98 -20.91
N LYS A 299 -6.35 -7.70 -21.64
CA LYS A 299 -6.96 -8.94 -21.14
C LYS A 299 -5.92 -10.05 -20.90
N GLU A 300 -4.90 -10.10 -21.72
CA GLU A 300 -3.76 -11.01 -21.56
C GLU A 300 -2.94 -10.68 -20.30
N ILE A 301 -2.78 -9.39 -19.97
CA ILE A 301 -2.17 -8.95 -18.70
C ILE A 301 -3.00 -9.43 -17.51
N LEU A 302 -4.33 -9.26 -17.56
CA LEU A 302 -5.23 -9.73 -16.50
C LEU A 302 -5.16 -11.25 -16.32
N LYS A 303 -5.16 -12.03 -17.42
CA LYS A 303 -4.99 -13.49 -17.39
C LYS A 303 -3.63 -13.88 -16.81
N TYR A 304 -2.55 -13.22 -17.22
CA TYR A 304 -1.22 -13.47 -16.71
C TYR A 304 -1.13 -13.19 -15.20
N ALA A 305 -1.63 -12.04 -14.74
CA ALA A 305 -1.68 -11.72 -13.32
C ALA A 305 -2.49 -12.78 -12.53
N HIS A 306 -3.63 -13.20 -13.08
CA HIS A 306 -4.46 -14.25 -12.48
C HIS A 306 -3.73 -15.59 -12.38
N SER A 307 -2.96 -15.98 -13.42
CA SER A 307 -2.17 -17.21 -13.40
C SER A 307 -1.08 -17.22 -12.32
N LEU A 308 -0.56 -16.05 -11.97
CA LEU A 308 0.38 -15.85 -10.87
C LEU A 308 -0.31 -15.57 -9.51
N GLN A 309 -1.63 -15.54 -9.49
CA GLN A 309 -2.44 -15.19 -8.30
C GLN A 309 -2.11 -13.80 -7.73
N ILE A 310 -1.73 -12.85 -8.58
CA ILE A 310 -1.48 -11.46 -8.24
C ILE A 310 -2.52 -10.54 -8.90
N LYS A 311 -2.57 -9.27 -8.48
CA LYS A 311 -3.46 -8.28 -9.07
C LYS A 311 -2.80 -7.57 -10.23
N ALA A 312 -3.61 -7.21 -11.23
CA ALA A 312 -3.25 -6.21 -12.24
C ALA A 312 -4.27 -5.08 -12.22
N PHE A 313 -3.76 -3.87 -12.34
CA PHE A 313 -4.57 -2.66 -12.44
C PHE A 313 -4.38 -2.06 -13.81
N THR A 314 -5.51 -1.78 -14.45
CA THR A 314 -5.55 -1.01 -15.68
C THR A 314 -6.03 0.40 -15.34
N ASP A 315 -5.25 1.39 -15.73
CA ASP A 315 -5.60 2.81 -15.60
C ASP A 315 -5.64 3.44 -17.01
N TYR A 316 -6.47 4.41 -17.20
CA TYR A 316 -6.61 5.14 -18.46
C TYR A 316 -6.28 6.63 -18.32
N ILE A 317 -5.89 7.04 -17.12
CA ILE A 317 -5.49 8.43 -16.86
C ILE A 317 -4.04 8.62 -17.30
N MET A 318 -3.81 9.58 -18.18
CA MET A 318 -2.47 9.98 -18.61
C MET A 318 -2.29 11.47 -18.35
N MET A 319 -1.27 11.80 -17.58
CA MET A 319 -0.92 13.19 -17.24
C MET A 319 0.06 13.77 -18.26
N ALA A 320 0.01 15.08 -18.43
CA ALA A 320 1.04 15.82 -19.15
C ALA A 320 2.42 15.65 -18.49
N GLU A 321 3.47 15.94 -19.21
CA GLU A 321 4.82 15.96 -18.64
C GLU A 321 4.95 17.03 -17.54
N ALA A 322 5.86 16.84 -16.62
CA ALA A 322 6.04 17.71 -15.45
C ALA A 322 6.47 19.16 -15.80
N ASP A 323 6.94 19.41 -17.02
CA ASP A 323 7.22 20.72 -17.58
C ASP A 323 6.05 21.31 -18.41
N PHE A 324 4.85 20.70 -18.26
CA PHE A 324 3.62 21.03 -18.98
C PHE A 324 3.63 20.73 -20.47
N ASN A 325 4.63 19.99 -20.99
CA ASN A 325 4.56 19.47 -22.35
C ASN A 325 3.44 18.42 -22.46
N THR A 326 2.71 18.42 -23.53
CA THR A 326 1.55 17.55 -23.78
C THR A 326 1.79 16.53 -24.90
N GLU A 327 2.99 16.42 -25.42
CA GLU A 327 3.32 15.49 -26.53
C GLU A 327 3.06 14.03 -26.14
N ASN A 328 3.32 13.64 -24.90
CA ASN A 328 3.01 12.30 -24.40
C ASN A 328 1.51 11.97 -24.49
N LEU A 329 0.62 12.97 -24.39
CA LEU A 329 -0.84 12.81 -24.40
C LEU A 329 -1.39 12.35 -25.76
N GLN A 330 -0.60 12.44 -26.83
CA GLN A 330 -0.98 11.85 -28.13
C GLN A 330 -1.25 10.34 -28.07
N ASN A 331 -0.64 9.66 -27.08
CA ASN A 331 -0.81 8.24 -26.81
C ASN A 331 -2.09 7.91 -26.03
N ARG A 332 -2.77 8.93 -25.48
CA ARG A 332 -3.98 8.78 -24.65
C ARG A 332 -5.15 8.24 -25.46
N LEU A 333 -5.97 7.41 -24.85
CA LEU A 333 -7.26 6.99 -25.40
C LEU A 333 -8.21 8.18 -25.53
N SER A 334 -9.03 8.20 -26.56
CA SER A 334 -10.17 9.09 -26.66
C SER A 334 -11.25 8.69 -25.63
N ILE A 335 -12.17 9.59 -25.32
CA ILE A 335 -13.30 9.33 -24.41
C ILE A 335 -14.08 8.08 -24.84
N LYS A 336 -14.38 7.94 -26.13
CA LYS A 336 -15.12 6.77 -26.67
C LYS A 336 -14.34 5.46 -26.50
N GLU A 337 -13.02 5.49 -26.74
CA GLU A 337 -12.16 4.32 -26.53
C GLU A 337 -12.09 3.96 -25.03
N THR A 338 -11.98 4.96 -24.16
CA THR A 338 -11.98 4.76 -22.70
C THR A 338 -13.29 4.15 -22.23
N GLU A 339 -14.44 4.67 -22.66
CA GLU A 339 -15.75 4.09 -22.32
C GLU A 339 -15.87 2.63 -22.76
N LYS A 340 -15.43 2.31 -23.98
CA LYS A 340 -15.42 0.94 -24.48
C LYS A 340 -14.58 0.03 -23.60
N VAL A 341 -13.34 0.43 -23.30
CA VAL A 341 -12.42 -0.35 -22.46
C VAL A 341 -12.99 -0.56 -21.06
N ILE A 342 -13.57 0.47 -20.44
CA ILE A 342 -14.19 0.33 -19.11
C ILE A 342 -15.31 -0.69 -19.13
N ARG A 343 -16.19 -0.65 -20.14
CA ARG A 343 -17.28 -1.64 -20.29
C ARG A 343 -16.72 -3.06 -20.45
N ASP A 344 -15.74 -3.22 -21.33
CA ASP A 344 -15.08 -4.50 -21.57
C ASP A 344 -14.40 -5.05 -20.29
N ILE A 345 -13.79 -4.21 -19.46
CA ILE A 345 -13.16 -4.62 -18.18
C ILE A 345 -14.24 -5.09 -17.20
N ILE A 346 -15.34 -4.34 -17.07
CA ILE A 346 -16.47 -4.69 -16.20
C ILE A 346 -17.06 -6.06 -16.59
N GLU A 347 -17.14 -6.34 -17.87
CA GLU A 347 -17.68 -7.62 -18.38
C GLU A 347 -16.67 -8.78 -18.22
N PHE A 348 -15.39 -8.50 -18.36
CA PHE A 348 -14.33 -9.51 -18.37
C PHE A 348 -13.83 -9.88 -16.97
N ASP A 349 -13.65 -8.90 -16.10
CA ASP A 349 -13.11 -9.09 -14.74
C ASP A 349 -14.25 -9.20 -13.72
N ILE A 350 -14.51 -10.43 -13.26
CA ILE A 350 -15.59 -10.73 -12.32
C ILE A 350 -15.41 -9.97 -11.00
N ASP A 351 -14.19 -9.91 -10.47
CA ASP A 351 -13.90 -9.23 -9.21
C ASP A 351 -14.16 -7.72 -9.34
N TYR A 352 -13.77 -7.13 -10.47
CA TYR A 352 -14.05 -5.73 -10.77
C TYR A 352 -15.55 -5.47 -11.00
N SER A 353 -16.23 -6.37 -11.72
CA SER A 353 -17.68 -6.31 -11.90
C SER A 353 -18.45 -6.35 -10.59
N GLU A 354 -18.08 -7.24 -9.67
CA GLU A 354 -18.69 -7.32 -8.34
C GLU A 354 -18.41 -6.06 -7.50
N TRP A 355 -17.20 -5.53 -7.58
CA TRP A 355 -16.87 -4.27 -6.91
C TRP A 355 -17.71 -3.10 -7.45
N VAL A 356 -17.84 -2.97 -8.77
CA VAL A 356 -18.67 -1.93 -9.40
C VAL A 356 -20.13 -2.06 -8.96
N LYS A 357 -20.69 -3.29 -8.95
CA LYS A 357 -22.06 -3.55 -8.47
C LYS A 357 -22.26 -3.11 -7.02
N LYS A 358 -21.30 -3.38 -6.15
CA LYS A 358 -21.35 -2.95 -4.73
C LYS A 358 -21.28 -1.43 -4.57
N GLN A 359 -20.52 -0.74 -5.44
CA GLN A 359 -20.38 0.72 -5.39
C GLN A 359 -21.56 1.45 -6.03
N ARG A 360 -22.32 0.79 -6.91
CA ARG A 360 -23.40 1.41 -7.67
C ARG A 360 -24.45 2.12 -6.83
N PRO A 361 -25.02 1.54 -5.75
CA PRO A 361 -25.98 2.22 -4.91
C PRO A 361 -25.41 3.50 -4.26
N TYR A 362 -24.13 3.45 -3.88
CA TYR A 362 -23.44 4.60 -3.32
C TYR A 362 -23.26 5.71 -4.37
N LEU A 363 -22.86 5.36 -5.59
CA LEU A 363 -22.66 6.31 -6.70
C LEU A 363 -24.00 6.91 -7.18
N GLU A 364 -25.09 6.13 -7.21
CA GLU A 364 -26.42 6.59 -7.61
C GLU A 364 -27.03 7.58 -6.59
N ASN A 365 -26.70 7.40 -5.29
CA ASN A 365 -27.14 8.27 -4.20
C ASN A 365 -26.14 9.38 -3.87
N LEU A 366 -25.09 9.54 -4.69
CA LEU A 366 -24.06 10.52 -4.45
C LEU A 366 -24.61 11.93 -4.64
N ASP A 367 -24.57 12.73 -3.57
CA ASP A 367 -24.88 14.16 -3.66
C ASP A 367 -23.79 14.86 -4.49
N LYS A 368 -24.10 15.08 -5.76
CA LYS A 368 -23.16 15.66 -6.74
C LYS A 368 -22.66 17.05 -6.32
N GLU A 369 -23.48 17.85 -5.65
CA GLU A 369 -23.07 19.18 -5.18
C GLU A 369 -22.11 19.10 -4.00
N LYS A 370 -22.35 18.15 -3.09
CA LYS A 370 -21.47 17.88 -1.95
C LYS A 370 -20.13 17.33 -2.41
N TYR A 371 -20.11 16.47 -3.46
CA TYR A 371 -18.89 15.89 -4.01
C TYR A 371 -18.10 16.85 -4.91
N ALA A 372 -18.75 17.72 -5.66
CA ALA A 372 -18.09 18.76 -6.47
C ALA A 372 -17.22 19.70 -5.64
N LYS A 373 -17.47 19.81 -4.34
CA LYS A 373 -16.71 20.65 -3.40
C LYS A 373 -15.63 19.88 -2.63
N LYS A 374 -15.50 18.54 -2.82
CA LYS A 374 -14.47 17.75 -2.17
C LYS A 374 -13.23 17.67 -3.05
N PRO A 375 -12.02 17.76 -2.46
CA PRO A 375 -10.80 17.52 -3.22
C PRO A 375 -10.81 16.07 -3.74
N LEU A 376 -10.55 15.91 -5.04
CA LEU A 376 -10.47 14.60 -5.69
C LEU A 376 -9.17 13.85 -5.37
N CYS A 377 -8.17 14.57 -4.85
CA CYS A 377 -6.85 14.05 -4.58
C CYS A 377 -6.37 14.53 -3.21
N GLY A 378 -5.70 13.65 -2.47
CA GLY A 378 -5.14 13.96 -1.15
C GLY A 378 -3.82 14.74 -1.17
N VAL A 379 -3.25 15.00 -2.37
CA VAL A 379 -1.98 15.75 -2.49
C VAL A 379 -2.14 17.15 -1.93
N GLY A 380 -1.20 17.54 -1.05
CA GLY A 380 -1.26 18.82 -0.33
C GLY A 380 -2.20 18.82 0.90
N ILE A 381 -2.91 17.72 1.20
CA ILE A 381 -3.76 17.56 2.38
C ILE A 381 -3.19 16.49 3.32
N ASN A 382 -3.06 15.26 2.83
CA ASN A 382 -2.58 14.13 3.61
C ASN A 382 -1.50 13.30 2.91
N SER A 383 -1.07 13.74 1.73
CA SER A 383 0.02 13.13 0.96
C SER A 383 0.89 14.19 0.27
N PHE A 384 2.18 13.90 0.14
CA PHE A 384 3.17 14.71 -0.58
C PHE A 384 4.04 13.86 -1.49
N CYS A 385 4.50 14.47 -2.59
CA CYS A 385 5.58 13.92 -3.41
C CYS A 385 6.83 14.81 -3.24
N ILE A 386 7.98 14.18 -3.10
CA ILE A 386 9.30 14.81 -3.00
C ILE A 386 10.15 14.25 -4.14
N ALA A 387 10.63 15.15 -5.00
CA ALA A 387 11.42 14.84 -6.19
C ALA A 387 12.78 15.54 -6.15
#